data_2c3acc6945e4351426c5cb3865896157
#
_entry.id   2c3acc6945e4351426c5cb3865896157
#
_cell.length_a   1.000
_cell.length_b   1.000
_cell.length_c   1.000
_cell.angle_alpha   90.00
_cell.angle_beta   90.00
_cell.angle_gamma   90.00
#
_symmetry.space_group_name_H-M   'P 1'
#
loop_
_entity.id
_entity.type
_entity.pdbx_description
1 polymer ?
#
loop_
_entity_poly.entity_id
_entity_poly.type
_entity_poly.pdbx_seq_one_letter_code
_entity_poly.pdbx_strand_id
1 'polypeptide(L)'
;MSFRWYGDSDPVCLQYIRQIPGMHGIVSAVYDVPVGEVWPMASIEALKAKIEAHGLVLEVIESVPVHEDIKLGKPSRDRLIANFQQTIRNLGKVGIKVICYNFMPVFDWTRTSLAKVLPDGSTTLTFSTKEVDGIDISKGISLPGWDTSYKPEELKSLLAEYADIGEEKLWEHLSYFLKAIVPVAEESGIKMACHPDDPPRPIFGLPRIVKNRDDLARLLSIVDSPANGLTLCSGSLGAGPQNNVEALVREFGGRGRIHFAHLRNVKVNAAGDFEETAHKSECGSLDMAAIVKAYHDVGYEGYARPDHGRMIWGETGKPGYGLYDRALGAVYLNGLWEAMEKFTPPPSR
;
A
#
# COMPACT_ATOMS: atom_id res chain seq x y z
N MET A 1 -13.07 3.78 8.59
CA MET A 1 -11.85 4.56 8.23
C MET A 1 -10.71 4.19 9.15
N SER A 2 -9.52 3.97 8.62
CA SER A 2 -8.31 3.61 9.35
C SER A 2 -7.16 4.58 9.04
N PHE A 3 -6.10 4.53 9.84
CA PHE A 3 -4.95 5.44 9.71
C PHE A 3 -3.64 4.67 9.88
N ARG A 4 -2.66 4.96 9.02
CA ARG A 4 -1.34 4.33 9.09
C ARG A 4 -0.54 4.91 10.25
N TRP A 5 -0.01 4.03 11.11
CA TRP A 5 0.87 4.35 12.24
C TRP A 5 2.12 3.47 12.23
N TYR A 6 3.28 4.08 12.42
CA TYR A 6 4.59 3.42 12.27
C TYR A 6 5.22 2.99 13.61
N GLY A 7 4.42 2.83 14.64
CA GLY A 7 4.91 2.38 15.96
C GLY A 7 5.41 3.54 16.82
N ASP A 8 6.13 3.20 17.88
CA ASP A 8 6.52 4.15 18.93
C ASP A 8 7.45 5.28 18.47
N SER A 9 8.17 5.08 17.39
CA SER A 9 9.05 6.11 16.79
C SER A 9 8.30 7.07 15.88
N ASP A 10 7.01 6.84 15.59
CA ASP A 10 6.20 7.73 14.79
C ASP A 10 5.88 9.02 15.57
N PRO A 11 6.23 10.22 15.07
CA PRO A 11 5.85 11.46 15.73
C PRO A 11 4.33 11.68 15.76
N VAL A 12 3.58 11.00 14.90
CA VAL A 12 2.11 10.96 14.93
C VAL A 12 1.65 9.94 15.95
N CYS A 13 1.20 10.38 17.11
CA CYS A 13 0.80 9.48 18.19
C CYS A 13 -0.66 9.00 18.05
N LEU A 14 -0.95 7.82 18.60
CA LEU A 14 -2.28 7.21 18.59
C LEU A 14 -3.36 8.11 19.21
N GLN A 15 -3.01 8.90 20.22
CA GLN A 15 -3.92 9.85 20.85
C GLN A 15 -4.42 10.91 19.85
N TYR A 16 -3.56 11.43 18.97
CA TYR A 16 -3.97 12.41 17.97
C TYR A 16 -4.80 11.76 16.86
N ILE A 17 -4.41 10.55 16.43
CA ILE A 17 -5.20 9.79 15.45
C ILE A 17 -6.62 9.56 15.98
N ARG A 18 -6.78 9.22 17.25
CA ARG A 18 -8.09 8.99 17.88
C ARG A 18 -8.98 10.23 17.87
N GLN A 19 -8.41 11.43 17.80
CA GLN A 19 -9.15 12.70 17.75
C GLN A 19 -9.71 13.02 16.35
N ILE A 20 -9.27 12.32 15.29
CA ILE A 20 -9.78 12.54 13.94
C ILE A 20 -11.23 12.05 13.88
N PRO A 21 -12.21 12.90 13.50
CA PRO A 21 -13.62 12.50 13.40
C PRO A 21 -13.80 11.28 12.47
N GLY A 22 -14.55 10.27 12.96
CA GLY A 22 -14.81 9.04 12.19
C GLY A 22 -13.64 8.08 12.06
N MET A 23 -12.54 8.31 12.79
CA MET A 23 -11.39 7.39 12.80
C MET A 23 -11.60 6.29 13.83
N HIS A 24 -11.50 5.03 13.38
CA HIS A 24 -11.73 3.86 14.21
C HIS A 24 -10.55 2.88 14.21
N GLY A 25 -9.90 2.70 13.06
CA GLY A 25 -8.89 1.68 12.86
C GLY A 25 -7.48 2.23 12.73
N ILE A 26 -6.52 1.40 13.14
CA ILE A 26 -5.09 1.58 12.85
C ILE A 26 -4.64 0.52 11.88
N VAL A 27 -3.80 0.94 10.94
CA VAL A 27 -3.02 0.09 10.06
C VAL A 27 -1.57 0.19 10.51
N SER A 28 -0.97 -0.93 10.87
CA SER A 28 0.41 -0.97 11.37
C SER A 28 1.10 -2.28 11.03
N ALA A 29 2.32 -2.46 11.50
CA ALA A 29 3.12 -3.66 11.34
C ALA A 29 3.99 -3.91 12.57
N VAL A 30 4.52 -5.12 12.71
CA VAL A 30 5.59 -5.42 13.66
C VAL A 30 6.92 -5.03 13.00
N TYR A 31 7.63 -4.06 13.58
CA TYR A 31 8.81 -3.45 12.95
C TYR A 31 10.15 -3.98 13.46
N ASP A 32 10.14 -4.73 14.55
CA ASP A 32 11.31 -5.25 15.25
C ASP A 32 11.69 -6.70 14.86
N VAL A 33 10.93 -7.29 13.94
CA VAL A 33 11.21 -8.63 13.40
C VAL A 33 11.87 -8.52 12.03
N PRO A 34 13.04 -9.18 11.80
CA PRO A 34 13.70 -9.16 10.51
C PRO A 34 12.82 -9.71 9.38
N VAL A 35 12.99 -9.18 8.17
CA VAL A 35 12.26 -9.64 6.98
C VAL A 35 12.50 -11.12 6.72
N GLY A 36 11.43 -11.88 6.54
CA GLY A 36 11.48 -13.32 6.31
C GLY A 36 11.41 -14.18 7.57
N GLU A 37 11.48 -13.58 8.75
CA GLU A 37 11.30 -14.30 10.01
C GLU A 37 9.83 -14.32 10.46
N VAL A 38 9.47 -15.31 11.27
CA VAL A 38 8.12 -15.46 11.81
C VAL A 38 7.83 -14.36 12.83
N TRP A 39 6.71 -13.68 12.69
CA TRP A 39 6.27 -12.72 13.71
C TRP A 39 5.77 -13.46 14.95
N PRO A 40 6.40 -13.24 16.12
CA PRO A 40 5.97 -13.88 17.36
C PRO A 40 4.58 -13.42 17.80
N MET A 41 3.80 -14.32 18.37
CA MET A 41 2.47 -14.00 18.94
C MET A 41 2.55 -12.82 19.91
N ALA A 42 3.54 -12.85 20.81
CA ALA A 42 3.71 -11.79 21.83
C ALA A 42 3.90 -10.39 21.23
N SER A 43 4.66 -10.26 20.11
CA SER A 43 4.86 -8.98 19.43
C SER A 43 3.57 -8.48 18.79
N ILE A 44 2.78 -9.38 18.17
CA ILE A 44 1.49 -9.04 17.56
C ILE A 44 0.47 -8.63 18.63
N GLU A 45 0.38 -9.38 19.71
CA GLU A 45 -0.53 -9.11 20.85
C GLU A 45 -0.17 -7.79 21.54
N ALA A 46 1.12 -7.52 21.74
CA ALA A 46 1.59 -6.26 22.33
C ALA A 46 1.24 -5.06 21.46
N LEU A 47 1.43 -5.16 20.13
CA LEU A 47 1.04 -4.11 19.19
C LEU A 47 -0.47 -3.85 19.26
N LYS A 48 -1.28 -4.92 19.22
CA LYS A 48 -2.73 -4.83 19.29
C LYS A 48 -3.21 -4.21 20.59
N ALA A 49 -2.73 -4.71 21.72
CA ALA A 49 -3.09 -4.19 23.04
C ALA A 49 -2.76 -2.69 23.19
N LYS A 50 -1.60 -2.26 22.68
CA LYS A 50 -1.21 -0.85 22.68
C LYS A 50 -2.20 0.02 21.91
N ILE A 51 -2.63 -0.40 20.73
CA ILE A 51 -3.60 0.32 19.89
C ILE A 51 -4.98 0.35 20.56
N GLU A 52 -5.43 -0.78 21.09
CA GLU A 52 -6.72 -0.92 21.77
C GLU A 52 -6.82 -0.10 23.07
N ALA A 53 -5.69 0.06 23.78
CA ALA A 53 -5.61 0.94 24.95
C ALA A 53 -5.93 2.42 24.64
N HIS A 54 -5.84 2.83 23.36
CA HIS A 54 -6.23 4.17 22.90
C HIS A 54 -7.65 4.22 22.31
N GLY A 55 -8.46 3.15 22.46
CA GLY A 55 -9.81 3.07 21.90
C GLY A 55 -9.86 2.98 20.38
N LEU A 56 -8.80 2.45 19.75
CA LEU A 56 -8.68 2.17 18.32
C LEU A 56 -8.60 0.66 18.11
N VAL A 57 -8.84 0.17 16.89
CA VAL A 57 -8.77 -1.25 16.56
C VAL A 57 -7.64 -1.55 15.58
N LEU A 58 -7.01 -2.71 15.73
CA LEU A 58 -6.02 -3.23 14.78
C LEU A 58 -6.59 -4.47 14.07
N GLU A 59 -7.03 -4.30 12.83
CA GLU A 59 -7.55 -5.39 12.00
C GLU A 59 -6.85 -5.51 10.64
N VAL A 60 -6.03 -4.53 10.29
CA VAL A 60 -5.25 -4.50 9.04
C VAL A 60 -3.77 -4.37 9.35
N ILE A 61 -3.00 -5.29 8.81
CA ILE A 61 -1.53 -5.25 8.81
C ILE A 61 -1.04 -4.75 7.46
N GLU A 62 -0.16 -3.78 7.50
CA GLU A 62 0.56 -3.28 6.33
C GLU A 62 1.99 -2.90 6.72
N SER A 63 2.99 -3.69 6.30
CA SER A 63 2.91 -4.92 5.53
C SER A 63 3.59 -6.05 6.29
N VAL A 64 3.25 -7.30 5.97
CA VAL A 64 4.21 -8.38 6.19
C VAL A 64 5.13 -8.35 4.96
N PRO A 65 6.44 -8.05 5.12
CA PRO A 65 7.34 -7.91 3.99
C PRO A 65 7.58 -9.26 3.30
N VAL A 66 7.52 -9.28 1.97
CA VAL A 66 7.90 -10.45 1.16
C VAL A 66 9.40 -10.39 0.89
N HIS A 67 10.14 -11.38 1.38
CA HIS A 67 11.60 -11.43 1.25
C HIS A 67 12.05 -11.50 -0.22
N GLU A 68 13.18 -10.86 -0.57
CA GLU A 68 13.68 -10.82 -1.95
C GLU A 68 13.98 -12.21 -2.51
N ASP A 69 14.43 -13.15 -1.71
CA ASP A 69 14.66 -14.53 -2.16
C ASP A 69 13.39 -15.24 -2.65
N ILE A 70 12.21 -14.85 -2.16
CA ILE A 70 10.92 -15.33 -2.69
C ILE A 70 10.68 -14.75 -4.08
N LYS A 71 10.89 -13.44 -4.24
CA LYS A 71 10.71 -12.72 -5.51
C LYS A 71 11.72 -13.17 -6.57
N LEU A 72 12.95 -13.51 -6.15
CA LEU A 72 14.01 -14.05 -7.00
C LEU A 72 13.88 -15.56 -7.29
N GLY A 73 13.01 -16.27 -6.55
CA GLY A 73 12.84 -17.72 -6.70
C GLY A 73 14.02 -18.54 -6.21
N LYS A 74 14.78 -18.04 -5.24
CA LYS A 74 15.98 -18.72 -4.69
C LYS A 74 15.62 -20.00 -3.91
N PRO A 75 16.59 -20.91 -3.69
CA PRO A 75 16.34 -22.14 -2.92
C PRO A 75 15.81 -21.92 -1.50
N SER A 76 16.14 -20.80 -0.87
CA SER A 76 15.66 -20.40 0.47
C SER A 76 14.15 -20.04 0.50
N ARG A 77 13.52 -19.84 -0.65
CA ARG A 77 12.12 -19.34 -0.74
C ARG A 77 11.13 -20.21 0.02
N ASP A 78 11.29 -21.53 0.01
CA ASP A 78 10.32 -22.45 0.63
C ASP A 78 10.30 -22.29 2.15
N ARG A 79 11.46 -22.14 2.79
CA ARG A 79 11.57 -21.82 4.22
C ARG A 79 10.96 -20.44 4.53
N LEU A 80 11.22 -19.44 3.70
CA LEU A 80 10.70 -18.10 3.88
C LEU A 80 9.19 -18.03 3.70
N ILE A 81 8.64 -18.79 2.73
CA ILE A 81 7.20 -18.95 2.55
C ILE A 81 6.57 -19.65 3.75
N ALA A 82 7.20 -20.69 4.29
CA ALA A 82 6.72 -21.36 5.51
C ALA A 82 6.68 -20.40 6.71
N ASN A 83 7.68 -19.52 6.86
CA ASN A 83 7.68 -18.46 7.88
C ASN A 83 6.56 -17.45 7.65
N PHE A 84 6.30 -17.07 6.40
CA PHE A 84 5.20 -16.17 6.05
C PHE A 84 3.84 -16.82 6.37
N GLN A 85 3.65 -18.09 6.04
CA GLN A 85 2.47 -18.86 6.40
C GLN A 85 2.25 -18.93 7.92
N GLN A 86 3.34 -19.13 8.69
CA GLN A 86 3.22 -19.12 10.15
C GLN A 86 2.84 -17.75 10.69
N THR A 87 3.36 -16.68 10.10
CA THR A 87 2.96 -15.31 10.43
C THR A 87 1.47 -15.07 10.13
N ILE A 88 0.94 -15.54 9.00
CA ILE A 88 -0.50 -15.49 8.68
C ILE A 88 -1.30 -16.18 9.79
N ARG A 89 -0.92 -17.41 10.18
CA ARG A 89 -1.63 -18.14 11.25
C ARG A 89 -1.61 -17.40 12.58
N ASN A 90 -0.47 -16.81 12.93
CA ASN A 90 -0.35 -16.02 14.16
C ASN A 90 -1.24 -14.77 14.13
N LEU A 91 -1.26 -14.04 13.01
CA LEU A 91 -2.12 -12.87 12.81
C LEU A 91 -3.62 -13.24 12.85
N GLY A 92 -4.01 -14.36 12.25
CA GLY A 92 -5.38 -14.86 12.30
C GLY A 92 -5.84 -15.19 13.73
N LYS A 93 -4.99 -15.82 14.54
CA LYS A 93 -5.29 -16.12 15.95
C LYS A 93 -5.53 -14.85 16.80
N VAL A 94 -4.86 -13.75 16.46
CA VAL A 94 -5.03 -12.45 17.15
C VAL A 94 -6.23 -11.67 16.61
N GLY A 95 -6.87 -12.16 15.55
CA GLY A 95 -8.09 -11.59 14.98
C GLY A 95 -7.85 -10.51 13.91
N ILE A 96 -6.64 -10.47 13.32
CA ILE A 96 -6.38 -9.65 12.14
C ILE A 96 -7.24 -10.15 10.97
N LYS A 97 -7.76 -9.22 10.17
CA LYS A 97 -8.68 -9.52 9.06
C LYS A 97 -8.03 -9.39 7.69
N VAL A 98 -7.10 -8.45 7.54
CA VAL A 98 -6.45 -8.16 6.25
C VAL A 98 -4.95 -8.04 6.42
N ILE A 99 -4.20 -8.65 5.51
CA ILE A 99 -2.76 -8.45 5.34
C ILE A 99 -2.54 -7.78 3.99
N CYS A 100 -2.14 -6.51 4.01
CA CYS A 100 -1.60 -5.81 2.85
C CYS A 100 -0.15 -6.23 2.64
N TYR A 101 0.21 -6.54 1.41
CA TYR A 101 1.57 -6.87 0.99
C TYR A 101 1.81 -6.36 -0.43
N ASN A 102 3.07 -6.27 -0.83
CA ASN A 102 3.44 -6.02 -2.22
C ASN A 102 4.46 -7.05 -2.72
N PHE A 103 4.68 -7.08 -4.03
CA PHE A 103 5.65 -7.98 -4.65
C PHE A 103 6.66 -7.18 -5.50
N MET A 104 6.92 -5.94 -5.13
CA MET A 104 7.84 -5.03 -5.80
C MET A 104 9.28 -5.47 -5.56
N PRO A 105 10.09 -5.68 -6.62
CA PRO A 105 11.51 -5.96 -6.48
C PRO A 105 12.26 -4.80 -5.84
N VAL A 106 13.06 -5.07 -4.82
CA VAL A 106 14.02 -4.19 -4.14
C VAL A 106 13.37 -2.98 -3.47
N PHE A 107 12.74 -2.12 -4.26
CA PHE A 107 12.12 -0.88 -3.81
C PHE A 107 10.61 -1.03 -3.76
N ASP A 108 10.02 -0.67 -2.63
CA ASP A 108 8.58 -0.52 -2.44
C ASP A 108 8.08 0.72 -3.23
N TRP A 109 7.35 1.64 -2.64
CA TRP A 109 7.02 2.90 -3.31
C TRP A 109 8.29 3.75 -3.53
N THR A 110 8.42 4.38 -4.68
CA THR A 110 9.61 5.17 -5.05
C THR A 110 9.25 6.60 -5.38
N ARG A 111 10.01 7.55 -4.82
CA ARG A 111 9.88 8.99 -5.10
C ARG A 111 11.26 9.59 -5.42
N THR A 112 11.27 10.62 -6.23
CA THR A 112 12.49 11.38 -6.56
C THR A 112 12.69 12.57 -5.65
N SER A 113 11.61 13.07 -5.03
CA SER A 113 11.70 14.07 -3.96
C SER A 113 10.69 13.76 -2.86
N LEU A 114 11.10 13.90 -1.61
CA LEU A 114 10.24 13.76 -0.43
C LEU A 114 9.72 15.09 0.11
N ALA A 115 10.20 16.22 -0.41
CA ALA A 115 9.89 17.54 0.14
C ALA A 115 9.88 18.63 -0.95
N LYS A 116 9.28 18.35 -2.12
CA LYS A 116 9.05 19.40 -3.12
C LYS A 116 8.15 20.47 -2.54
N VAL A 117 8.62 21.71 -2.53
CA VAL A 117 7.84 22.86 -2.06
C VAL A 117 6.76 23.22 -3.09
N LEU A 118 5.53 23.32 -2.64
CA LEU A 118 4.38 23.76 -3.43
C LEU A 118 4.16 25.28 -3.31
N PRO A 119 3.38 25.90 -4.23
CA PRO A 119 3.13 27.34 -4.20
C PRO A 119 2.52 27.88 -2.91
N ASP A 120 1.82 27.05 -2.15
CA ASP A 120 1.20 27.38 -0.86
C ASP A 120 2.18 27.23 0.34
N GLY A 121 3.44 26.87 0.07
CA GLY A 121 4.47 26.66 1.09
C GLY A 121 4.44 25.28 1.75
N SER A 122 3.48 24.42 1.45
CA SER A 122 3.50 23.02 1.87
C SER A 122 4.55 22.22 1.10
N THR A 123 4.89 21.02 1.59
CA THR A 123 5.79 20.11 0.85
C THR A 123 5.11 18.80 0.52
N THR A 124 5.54 18.19 -0.59
CA THR A 124 4.94 16.95 -1.07
C THR A 124 5.95 15.98 -1.68
N LEU A 125 5.51 14.74 -1.82
CA LEU A 125 6.23 13.68 -2.50
C LEU A 125 6.04 13.81 -4.01
N THR A 126 7.12 13.61 -4.78
CA THR A 126 7.06 13.64 -6.25
C THR A 126 7.85 12.49 -6.88
N PHE A 127 7.44 12.14 -8.08
CA PHE A 127 8.14 11.21 -8.95
C PHE A 127 8.39 11.86 -10.31
N SER A 128 9.64 11.81 -10.79
CA SER A 128 10.04 12.27 -12.11
C SER A 128 10.86 11.20 -12.82
N THR A 129 10.39 10.77 -13.97
CA THR A 129 11.07 9.79 -14.82
C THR A 129 12.47 10.27 -15.20
N LYS A 130 12.60 11.55 -15.56
CA LYS A 130 13.88 12.16 -15.93
C LYS A 130 14.90 12.11 -14.79
N GLU A 131 14.45 12.33 -13.55
CA GLU A 131 15.33 12.26 -12.38
C GLU A 131 15.75 10.82 -12.11
N VAL A 132 14.84 9.85 -12.22
CA VAL A 132 15.14 8.43 -12.07
C VAL A 132 16.14 7.95 -13.12
N ASP A 133 15.93 8.30 -14.38
CA ASP A 133 16.82 7.92 -15.49
C ASP A 133 18.23 8.56 -15.38
N GLY A 134 18.32 9.69 -14.67
CA GLY A 134 19.58 10.37 -14.38
C GLY A 134 20.39 9.77 -13.22
N ILE A 135 19.81 8.84 -12.45
CA ILE A 135 20.49 8.21 -11.31
C ILE A 135 21.45 7.13 -11.79
N ASP A 136 22.73 7.33 -11.52
CA ASP A 136 23.76 6.32 -11.77
C ASP A 136 23.84 5.33 -10.62
N ILE A 137 23.19 4.19 -10.78
CA ILE A 137 23.14 3.11 -9.77
C ILE A 137 24.52 2.62 -9.37
N SER A 138 25.53 2.71 -10.25
CA SER A 138 26.88 2.23 -9.98
C SER A 138 27.63 3.07 -8.93
N LYS A 139 27.20 4.31 -8.72
CA LYS A 139 27.80 5.25 -7.75
C LYS A 139 27.19 5.17 -6.36
N GLY A 140 26.27 4.23 -6.15
CA GLY A 140 25.43 4.14 -4.96
C GLY A 140 24.16 4.96 -5.14
N ILE A 141 23.03 4.36 -4.78
CA ILE A 141 21.74 5.05 -4.85
C ILE A 141 21.46 5.65 -3.47
N SER A 142 21.31 6.95 -3.42
CA SER A 142 20.54 7.62 -2.37
C SER A 142 19.18 7.95 -2.96
N LEU A 143 18.24 7.02 -2.84
CA LEU A 143 16.83 7.31 -3.11
C LEU A 143 16.20 7.84 -1.84
N PRO A 144 15.52 8.98 -1.92
CA PRO A 144 14.81 9.51 -0.77
C PRO A 144 13.86 8.46 -0.17
N GLY A 145 14.04 8.15 1.13
CA GLY A 145 13.24 7.16 1.85
C GLY A 145 13.81 5.74 1.86
N TRP A 146 14.84 5.42 1.04
CA TRP A 146 15.39 4.07 0.90
C TRP A 146 16.89 3.94 1.20
N ASP A 147 17.59 5.04 1.32
CA ASP A 147 19.04 5.15 1.56
C ASP A 147 19.53 4.43 2.82
N THR A 148 18.63 4.06 3.73
CA THR A 148 18.98 3.30 4.95
C THR A 148 18.63 1.82 4.88
N SER A 149 17.96 1.36 3.81
CA SER A 149 17.44 -0.02 3.72
C SER A 149 18.51 -1.03 3.30
N TYR A 150 19.49 -0.61 2.50
CA TYR A 150 20.57 -1.46 1.99
C TYR A 150 21.89 -0.71 2.02
N LYS A 151 22.98 -1.43 2.32
CA LYS A 151 24.31 -0.91 2.04
C LYS A 151 24.56 -0.85 0.53
N PRO A 152 25.37 0.09 0.01
CA PRO A 152 25.60 0.23 -1.43
C PRO A 152 26.01 -1.07 -2.15
N GLU A 153 26.89 -1.85 -1.53
CA GLU A 153 27.36 -3.13 -2.08
C GLU A 153 26.25 -4.20 -2.11
N GLU A 154 25.43 -4.25 -1.07
CA GLU A 154 24.28 -5.17 -0.98
C GLU A 154 23.23 -4.82 -2.04
N LEU A 155 22.95 -3.53 -2.20
CA LEU A 155 22.02 -3.05 -3.23
C LEU A 155 22.52 -3.38 -4.64
N LYS A 156 23.81 -3.14 -4.92
CA LYS A 156 24.41 -3.48 -6.21
C LYS A 156 24.36 -4.98 -6.50
N SER A 157 24.63 -5.81 -5.50
CA SER A 157 24.52 -7.27 -5.64
C SER A 157 23.10 -7.69 -5.92
N LEU A 158 22.14 -7.14 -5.19
CA LEU A 158 20.71 -7.44 -5.34
C LEU A 158 20.17 -7.02 -6.71
N LEU A 159 20.55 -5.84 -7.19
CA LEU A 159 20.18 -5.38 -8.53
C LEU A 159 20.75 -6.27 -9.64
N ALA A 160 22.01 -6.76 -9.47
CA ALA A 160 22.60 -7.69 -10.42
C ALA A 160 21.85 -9.04 -10.47
N GLU A 161 21.32 -9.51 -9.34
CA GLU A 161 20.51 -10.74 -9.30
C GLU A 161 19.17 -10.59 -10.03
N TYR A 162 18.63 -9.38 -10.13
CA TYR A 162 17.41 -9.10 -10.90
C TYR A 162 17.66 -8.91 -12.40
N ALA A 163 18.91 -8.84 -12.87
CA ALA A 163 19.22 -8.60 -14.29
C ALA A 163 18.57 -9.63 -15.23
N ASP A 164 18.44 -10.90 -14.76
CA ASP A 164 17.82 -11.99 -15.53
C ASP A 164 16.36 -12.25 -15.16
N ILE A 165 15.75 -11.41 -14.32
CA ILE A 165 14.36 -11.51 -13.88
C ILE A 165 13.50 -10.54 -14.67
N GLY A 166 12.86 -11.01 -15.73
CA GLY A 166 11.84 -10.26 -16.45
C GLY A 166 10.45 -10.37 -15.80
N GLU A 167 9.46 -9.63 -16.35
CA GLU A 167 8.09 -9.62 -15.84
C GLU A 167 7.48 -11.02 -15.72
N GLU A 168 7.60 -11.87 -16.75
CA GLU A 168 7.02 -13.22 -16.73
C GLU A 168 7.62 -14.11 -15.64
N LYS A 169 8.92 -14.05 -15.42
CA LYS A 169 9.57 -14.81 -14.36
C LYS A 169 9.16 -14.31 -12.96
N LEU A 170 8.97 -13.00 -12.81
CA LEU A 170 8.45 -12.43 -11.57
C LEU A 170 6.99 -12.86 -11.34
N TRP A 171 6.17 -12.97 -12.40
CA TRP A 171 4.81 -13.54 -12.33
C TRP A 171 4.81 -15.03 -11.93
N GLU A 172 5.76 -15.81 -12.42
CA GLU A 172 5.92 -17.22 -12.01
C GLU A 172 6.23 -17.31 -10.49
N HIS A 173 7.12 -16.45 -10.01
CA HIS A 173 7.48 -16.42 -8.58
C HIS A 173 6.31 -15.93 -7.70
N LEU A 174 5.56 -14.92 -8.15
CA LEU A 174 4.33 -14.50 -7.48
C LEU A 174 3.28 -15.61 -7.46
N SER A 175 3.12 -16.32 -8.57
CA SER A 175 2.20 -17.45 -8.66
C SER A 175 2.57 -18.57 -7.67
N TYR A 176 3.86 -18.88 -7.56
CA TYR A 176 4.35 -19.87 -6.60
C TYR A 176 4.05 -19.43 -5.15
N PHE A 177 4.31 -18.17 -4.83
CA PHE A 177 4.03 -17.60 -3.52
C PHE A 177 2.54 -17.62 -3.19
N LEU A 178 1.67 -17.13 -4.09
CA LEU A 178 0.22 -17.05 -3.85
C LEU A 178 -0.42 -18.43 -3.67
N LYS A 179 -0.02 -19.42 -4.46
CA LYS A 179 -0.53 -20.80 -4.32
C LYS A 179 -0.19 -21.41 -2.96
N ALA A 180 0.91 -20.97 -2.35
CA ALA A 180 1.31 -21.44 -1.04
C ALA A 180 0.61 -20.69 0.11
N ILE A 181 0.42 -19.39 0.01
CA ILE A 181 -0.06 -18.58 1.14
C ILE A 181 -1.58 -18.39 1.17
N VAL A 182 -2.26 -18.35 0.02
CA VAL A 182 -3.71 -18.06 -0.03
C VAL A 182 -4.55 -19.12 0.69
N PRO A 183 -4.29 -20.43 0.54
CA PRO A 183 -5.01 -21.44 1.31
C PRO A 183 -4.85 -21.26 2.83
N VAL A 184 -3.64 -20.92 3.29
CA VAL A 184 -3.37 -20.68 4.71
C VAL A 184 -4.09 -19.42 5.23
N ALA A 185 -4.18 -18.38 4.40
CA ALA A 185 -4.94 -17.18 4.72
C ALA A 185 -6.44 -17.49 4.84
N GLU A 186 -6.98 -18.28 3.94
CA GLU A 186 -8.38 -18.71 3.97
C GLU A 186 -8.70 -19.52 5.23
N GLU A 187 -7.86 -20.53 5.57
CA GLU A 187 -7.97 -21.30 6.81
C GLU A 187 -7.87 -20.42 8.08
N SER A 188 -7.09 -19.34 8.00
CA SER A 188 -6.87 -18.41 9.12
C SER A 188 -7.90 -17.27 9.21
N GLY A 189 -8.88 -17.22 8.28
CA GLY A 189 -9.88 -16.16 8.21
C GLY A 189 -9.31 -14.81 7.84
N ILE A 190 -8.17 -14.79 7.13
CA ILE A 190 -7.46 -13.57 6.69
C ILE A 190 -7.65 -13.37 5.20
N LYS A 191 -7.82 -12.13 4.79
CA LYS A 191 -7.81 -11.69 3.40
C LYS A 191 -6.44 -11.12 3.04
N MET A 192 -5.80 -11.69 2.03
CA MET A 192 -4.57 -11.16 1.45
C MET A 192 -4.91 -10.01 0.49
N ALA A 193 -4.23 -8.89 0.59
CA ALA A 193 -4.49 -7.69 -0.18
C ALA A 193 -3.20 -7.21 -0.86
N CYS A 194 -3.00 -7.58 -2.12
CA CYS A 194 -1.83 -7.17 -2.88
C CYS A 194 -1.91 -5.68 -3.25
N HIS A 195 -0.89 -4.91 -2.88
CA HIS A 195 -0.74 -3.52 -3.26
C HIS A 195 -0.18 -3.41 -4.69
N PRO A 196 -0.73 -2.54 -5.55
CA PRO A 196 -0.18 -2.30 -6.89
C PRO A 196 1.19 -1.65 -6.82
N ASP A 197 1.96 -1.78 -7.90
CA ASP A 197 3.28 -1.15 -8.01
C ASP A 197 3.20 0.38 -7.94
N ASP A 198 4.16 1.00 -7.28
CA ASP A 198 4.24 2.46 -7.09
C ASP A 198 5.66 2.99 -7.33
N PRO A 199 5.93 3.60 -8.48
CA PRO A 199 5.02 3.89 -9.60
C PRO A 199 4.63 2.62 -10.39
N PRO A 200 3.52 2.64 -11.14
CA PRO A 200 3.04 1.50 -11.92
C PRO A 200 3.81 1.37 -13.27
N ARG A 201 5.13 1.33 -13.19
CA ARG A 201 6.06 1.18 -14.31
C ARG A 201 7.43 0.68 -13.84
N PRO A 202 8.20 0.00 -14.72
CA PRO A 202 9.58 -0.40 -14.41
C PRO A 202 10.45 0.78 -13.99
N ILE A 203 11.33 0.57 -13.01
CA ILE A 203 12.33 1.54 -12.54
C ILE A 203 13.67 0.85 -12.36
N PHE A 204 14.77 1.52 -12.71
CA PHE A 204 16.14 0.98 -12.56
C PHE A 204 16.36 -0.40 -13.20
N GLY A 205 15.63 -0.72 -14.29
CA GLY A 205 15.68 -2.05 -14.91
C GLY A 205 14.92 -3.14 -14.15
N LEU A 206 14.32 -2.83 -13.00
CA LEU A 206 13.53 -3.77 -12.21
C LEU A 206 12.11 -3.88 -12.81
N PRO A 207 11.57 -5.10 -12.99
CA PRO A 207 10.23 -5.30 -13.48
C PRO A 207 9.18 -4.84 -12.45
N ARG A 208 8.05 -4.38 -12.96
CA ARG A 208 6.82 -4.10 -12.21
C ARG A 208 5.68 -4.88 -12.87
N ILE A 209 4.89 -5.60 -12.09
CA ILE A 209 3.92 -6.58 -12.61
C ILE A 209 2.48 -6.36 -12.18
N VAL A 210 2.21 -5.43 -11.26
CA VAL A 210 0.86 -5.12 -10.79
C VAL A 210 0.57 -3.64 -11.08
N LYS A 211 0.33 -3.32 -12.36
CA LYS A 211 0.36 -1.94 -12.89
C LYS A 211 -0.98 -1.44 -13.42
N ASN A 212 -1.85 -2.35 -13.84
CA ASN A 212 -3.06 -2.02 -14.60
C ASN A 212 -4.17 -3.07 -14.40
N ARG A 213 -5.31 -2.83 -15.05
CA ARG A 213 -6.50 -3.70 -14.98
C ARG A 213 -6.18 -5.18 -15.28
N ASP A 214 -5.41 -5.45 -16.30
CA ASP A 214 -5.15 -6.84 -16.76
C ASP A 214 -4.20 -7.55 -15.80
N ASP A 215 -3.23 -6.83 -15.25
CA ASP A 215 -2.34 -7.34 -14.19
C ASP A 215 -3.13 -7.68 -12.91
N LEU A 216 -4.07 -6.81 -12.50
CA LEU A 216 -4.96 -7.08 -11.36
C LEU A 216 -5.83 -8.33 -11.60
N ALA A 217 -6.39 -8.47 -12.81
CA ALA A 217 -7.17 -9.64 -13.18
C ALA A 217 -6.31 -10.91 -13.20
N ARG A 218 -5.08 -10.84 -13.74
CA ARG A 218 -4.10 -11.93 -13.75
C ARG A 218 -3.76 -12.39 -12.34
N LEU A 219 -3.46 -11.45 -11.44
CA LEU A 219 -3.16 -11.74 -10.02
C LEU A 219 -4.30 -12.52 -9.36
N LEU A 220 -5.53 -12.06 -9.52
CA LEU A 220 -6.70 -12.71 -8.94
C LEU A 220 -6.97 -14.10 -9.52
N SER A 221 -6.61 -14.34 -10.78
CA SER A 221 -6.79 -15.63 -11.45
C SER A 221 -5.78 -16.70 -11.03
N ILE A 222 -4.64 -16.33 -10.42
CA ILE A 222 -3.62 -17.28 -9.95
C ILE A 222 -4.19 -18.24 -8.92
N VAL A 223 -4.95 -17.73 -7.96
CA VAL A 223 -5.74 -18.49 -7.00
C VAL A 223 -7.09 -17.80 -6.88
N ASP A 224 -8.13 -18.39 -7.47
CA ASP A 224 -9.48 -17.84 -7.41
C ASP A 224 -10.15 -18.17 -6.07
N SER A 225 -9.73 -17.44 -5.04
CA SER A 225 -10.23 -17.55 -3.67
C SER A 225 -10.68 -16.18 -3.16
N PRO A 226 -11.76 -16.11 -2.36
CA PRO A 226 -12.17 -14.86 -1.69
C PRO A 226 -11.09 -14.33 -0.74
N ALA A 227 -10.11 -15.15 -0.34
CA ALA A 227 -8.97 -14.71 0.47
C ALA A 227 -7.87 -14.03 -0.37
N ASN A 228 -7.85 -14.19 -1.71
CA ASN A 228 -6.93 -13.50 -2.61
C ASN A 228 -7.57 -12.24 -3.16
N GLY A 229 -7.01 -11.08 -2.90
CA GLY A 229 -7.59 -9.81 -3.31
C GLY A 229 -6.57 -8.67 -3.39
N LEU A 230 -7.09 -7.47 -3.46
CA LEU A 230 -6.35 -6.27 -3.79
C LEU A 230 -6.37 -5.26 -2.63
N THR A 231 -5.25 -4.60 -2.43
CA THR A 231 -5.23 -3.24 -1.94
C THR A 231 -5.38 -2.33 -3.15
N LEU A 232 -6.55 -1.70 -3.33
CA LEU A 232 -6.73 -0.79 -4.44
C LEU A 232 -6.26 0.61 -4.03
N CYS A 233 -5.07 0.98 -4.51
CA CYS A 233 -4.48 2.29 -4.25
C CYS A 233 -4.80 3.25 -5.39
N SER A 234 -5.64 4.26 -5.12
CA SER A 234 -6.06 5.23 -6.12
C SER A 234 -4.88 6.03 -6.67
N GLY A 235 -3.91 6.40 -5.84
CA GLY A 235 -2.76 7.16 -6.28
C GLY A 235 -1.76 6.36 -7.09
N SER A 236 -1.44 5.12 -6.68
CA SER A 236 -0.51 4.26 -7.43
C SER A 236 -1.07 3.93 -8.82
N LEU A 237 -2.31 3.43 -8.89
CA LEU A 237 -2.96 3.12 -10.16
C LEU A 237 -3.24 4.38 -10.97
N GLY A 238 -3.67 5.48 -10.32
CA GLY A 238 -3.95 6.75 -10.98
C GLY A 238 -2.73 7.47 -11.55
N ALA A 239 -1.52 7.10 -11.12
CA ALA A 239 -0.27 7.55 -11.73
C ALA A 239 0.02 6.85 -13.08
N GLY A 240 -0.70 5.76 -13.40
CA GLY A 240 -0.64 5.10 -14.69
C GLY A 240 -1.68 5.69 -15.65
N PRO A 241 -1.28 6.33 -16.76
CA PRO A 241 -2.19 7.08 -17.64
C PRO A 241 -3.27 6.22 -18.32
N GLN A 242 -3.07 4.90 -18.37
CA GLN A 242 -4.03 3.95 -18.94
C GLN A 242 -5.12 3.51 -17.95
N ASN A 243 -4.99 3.85 -16.68
CA ASN A 243 -5.88 3.36 -15.64
C ASN A 243 -7.05 4.32 -15.39
N ASN A 244 -8.27 3.79 -15.42
CA ASN A 244 -9.45 4.44 -14.88
C ASN A 244 -9.76 3.86 -13.51
N VAL A 245 -9.37 4.56 -12.44
CA VAL A 245 -9.50 4.07 -11.07
C VAL A 245 -10.95 3.79 -10.68
N GLU A 246 -11.90 4.64 -11.10
CA GLU A 246 -13.33 4.44 -10.87
C GLU A 246 -13.81 3.11 -11.47
N ALA A 247 -13.44 2.85 -12.73
CA ALA A 247 -13.79 1.60 -13.41
C ALA A 247 -13.19 0.37 -12.71
N LEU A 248 -11.93 0.48 -12.23
CA LEU A 248 -11.28 -0.58 -11.46
C LEU A 248 -12.01 -0.87 -10.14
N VAL A 249 -12.45 0.17 -9.44
CA VAL A 249 -13.27 0.00 -8.22
C VAL A 249 -14.56 -0.73 -8.54
N ARG A 250 -15.28 -0.32 -9.60
CA ARG A 250 -16.54 -0.97 -9.99
C ARG A 250 -16.34 -2.44 -10.37
N GLU A 251 -15.30 -2.75 -11.16
CA GLU A 251 -15.01 -4.11 -11.60
C GLU A 251 -14.63 -5.02 -10.43
N PHE A 252 -13.58 -4.67 -9.71
CA PHE A 252 -13.02 -5.55 -8.67
C PHE A 252 -13.78 -5.45 -7.35
N GLY A 253 -14.38 -4.31 -7.03
CA GLY A 253 -15.27 -4.13 -5.91
C GLY A 253 -16.57 -4.91 -6.09
N GLY A 254 -17.18 -4.86 -7.28
CA GLY A 254 -18.39 -5.64 -7.61
C GLY A 254 -18.16 -7.16 -7.55
N ARG A 255 -16.89 -7.61 -7.66
CA ARG A 255 -16.47 -9.02 -7.47
C ARG A 255 -16.10 -9.34 -6.02
N GLY A 256 -16.17 -8.38 -5.09
CA GLY A 256 -15.75 -8.56 -3.68
C GLY A 256 -14.24 -8.79 -3.51
N ARG A 257 -13.42 -8.33 -4.45
CA ARG A 257 -11.97 -8.60 -4.45
C ARG A 257 -11.11 -7.42 -4.01
N ILE A 258 -11.71 -6.30 -3.61
CA ILE A 258 -10.99 -5.22 -2.94
C ILE A 258 -11.09 -5.45 -1.44
N HIS A 259 -9.98 -5.74 -0.79
CA HIS A 259 -9.93 -6.01 0.64
C HIS A 259 -9.48 -4.79 1.45
N PHE A 260 -8.76 -3.88 0.79
CA PHE A 260 -8.28 -2.66 1.40
C PHE A 260 -8.26 -1.51 0.37
N ALA A 261 -8.72 -0.34 0.75
CA ALA A 261 -8.73 0.85 -0.09
C ALA A 261 -7.71 1.88 0.41
N HIS A 262 -6.73 2.22 -0.44
CA HIS A 262 -5.85 3.37 -0.23
C HIS A 262 -6.37 4.53 -1.06
N LEU A 263 -6.77 5.59 -0.40
CA LEU A 263 -7.40 6.75 -1.03
C LEU A 263 -6.46 7.95 -0.93
N ARG A 264 -5.85 8.33 -2.04
CA ARG A 264 -5.06 9.55 -2.21
C ARG A 264 -5.21 10.10 -3.62
N ASN A 265 -5.00 11.40 -3.77
CA ASN A 265 -5.00 12.05 -5.07
C ASN A 265 -3.57 12.35 -5.51
N VAL A 266 -3.34 12.31 -6.80
CA VAL A 266 -2.08 12.62 -7.45
C VAL A 266 -2.34 13.55 -8.63
N LYS A 267 -1.42 14.48 -8.90
CA LYS A 267 -1.44 15.30 -10.10
C LYS A 267 -0.41 14.78 -11.08
N VAL A 268 -0.89 14.24 -12.18
CA VAL A 268 -0.08 13.59 -13.22
C VAL A 268 0.11 14.53 -14.39
N ASN A 269 1.33 14.65 -14.91
CA ASN A 269 1.63 15.42 -16.11
C ASN A 269 1.61 14.53 -17.37
N ALA A 270 1.76 15.15 -18.53
CA ALA A 270 1.75 14.44 -19.83
C ALA A 270 2.90 13.42 -19.99
N ALA A 271 4.00 13.56 -19.26
CA ALA A 271 5.12 12.63 -19.24
C ALA A 271 4.87 11.43 -18.30
N GLY A 272 3.78 11.45 -17.52
CA GLY A 272 3.47 10.45 -16.51
C GLY A 272 4.23 10.64 -15.20
N ASP A 273 4.95 11.76 -15.03
CA ASP A 273 5.46 12.16 -13.72
C ASP A 273 4.32 12.65 -12.86
N PHE A 274 4.46 12.54 -11.55
CA PHE A 274 3.38 12.95 -10.65
C PHE A 274 3.87 13.60 -9.37
N GLU A 275 3.00 14.39 -8.77
CA GLU A 275 3.12 14.89 -7.41
C GLU A 275 1.90 14.47 -6.59
N GLU A 276 2.09 14.20 -5.32
CA GLU A 276 1.00 13.90 -4.41
C GLU A 276 0.31 15.21 -4.00
N THR A 277 -1.01 15.18 -3.85
CA THR A 277 -1.81 16.37 -3.60
C THR A 277 -2.72 16.19 -2.40
N ALA A 278 -3.41 17.25 -2.00
CA ALA A 278 -4.56 17.09 -1.10
C ALA A 278 -5.60 16.15 -1.71
N HIS A 279 -6.40 15.53 -0.85
CA HIS A 279 -7.37 14.50 -1.27
C HIS A 279 -8.54 15.02 -2.12
N LYS A 280 -8.85 16.32 -2.07
CA LYS A 280 -9.96 16.92 -2.82
C LYS A 280 -9.76 16.76 -4.34
N SER A 281 -10.82 16.42 -5.09
CA SER A 281 -10.75 16.13 -6.53
C SER A 281 -10.06 17.23 -7.33
N GLU A 282 -10.35 18.51 -7.07
CA GLU A 282 -9.77 19.65 -7.80
C GLU A 282 -8.27 19.85 -7.59
N CYS A 283 -7.68 19.21 -6.56
CA CYS A 283 -6.26 19.36 -6.25
C CYS A 283 -5.35 18.47 -7.09
N GLY A 284 -5.89 17.40 -7.68
CA GLY A 284 -5.12 16.43 -8.46
C GLY A 284 -5.80 16.06 -9.77
N SER A 285 -5.40 14.92 -10.31
CA SER A 285 -5.93 14.39 -11.57
C SER A 285 -7.08 13.39 -11.38
N LEU A 286 -7.35 12.96 -10.14
CA LEU A 286 -8.36 11.96 -9.84
C LEU A 286 -9.63 12.62 -9.31
N ASP A 287 -10.78 12.21 -9.83
CA ASP A 287 -12.08 12.57 -9.23
C ASP A 287 -12.36 11.67 -8.01
N MET A 288 -11.90 12.13 -6.85
CA MET A 288 -12.06 11.40 -5.59
C MET A 288 -13.52 11.21 -5.20
N ALA A 289 -14.42 12.14 -5.58
CA ALA A 289 -15.84 11.99 -5.34
C ALA A 289 -16.45 10.86 -6.17
N ALA A 290 -16.07 10.74 -7.45
CA ALA A 290 -16.48 9.63 -8.31
C ALA A 290 -15.92 8.29 -7.83
N ILE A 291 -14.66 8.26 -7.36
CA ILE A 291 -14.03 7.06 -6.80
C ILE A 291 -14.76 6.60 -5.52
N VAL A 292 -15.05 7.51 -4.59
CA VAL A 292 -15.81 7.18 -3.37
C VAL A 292 -17.23 6.71 -3.73
N LYS A 293 -17.86 7.36 -4.72
CA LYS A 293 -19.16 6.91 -5.24
C LYS A 293 -19.08 5.50 -5.81
N ALA A 294 -18.03 5.15 -6.55
CA ALA A 294 -17.86 3.81 -7.08
C ALA A 294 -17.77 2.76 -5.97
N TYR A 295 -17.03 3.04 -4.88
CA TYR A 295 -16.99 2.16 -3.70
C TYR A 295 -18.38 2.01 -3.05
N HIS A 296 -19.12 3.09 -2.91
CA HIS A 296 -20.48 3.05 -2.38
C HIS A 296 -21.41 2.23 -3.28
N ASP A 297 -21.37 2.45 -4.60
CA ASP A 297 -22.23 1.79 -5.57
C ASP A 297 -22.02 0.27 -5.63
N VAL A 298 -20.82 -0.22 -5.33
CA VAL A 298 -20.54 -1.68 -5.25
C VAL A 298 -20.76 -2.27 -3.85
N GLY A 299 -21.26 -1.47 -2.90
CA GLY A 299 -21.50 -1.91 -1.52
C GLY A 299 -20.23 -2.30 -0.77
N TYR A 300 -19.16 -1.52 -0.92
CA TYR A 300 -17.89 -1.80 -0.26
C TYR A 300 -17.99 -1.60 1.27
N GLU A 301 -17.76 -2.66 2.01
CA GLU A 301 -17.77 -2.69 3.48
C GLU A 301 -16.35 -2.93 4.07
N GLY A 302 -15.31 -2.85 3.24
CA GLY A 302 -13.95 -3.12 3.65
C GLY A 302 -13.26 -1.94 4.35
N TYR A 303 -11.96 -2.11 4.55
CA TYR A 303 -11.12 -1.11 5.21
C TYR A 303 -10.64 -0.05 4.22
N ALA A 304 -10.64 1.21 4.65
CA ALA A 304 -10.13 2.32 3.86
C ALA A 304 -9.23 3.22 4.72
N ARG A 305 -8.23 3.83 4.10
CA ARG A 305 -7.40 4.85 4.73
C ARG A 305 -7.07 6.00 3.78
N PRO A 306 -6.94 7.25 4.30
CA PRO A 306 -6.18 8.27 3.59
C PRO A 306 -4.74 7.75 3.48
N ASP A 307 -4.22 7.68 2.26
CA ASP A 307 -2.90 7.11 2.04
C ASP A 307 -1.82 8.14 2.38
N HIS A 308 -1.10 8.69 1.40
CA HIS A 308 -0.17 9.78 1.64
C HIS A 308 -0.89 11.13 1.70
N GLY A 309 -0.25 12.10 2.35
CA GLY A 309 -0.63 13.50 2.36
C GLY A 309 0.58 14.40 2.21
N ARG A 310 0.33 15.69 2.01
CA ARG A 310 1.37 16.71 2.04
C ARG A 310 1.81 16.96 3.47
N MET A 311 2.98 17.56 3.64
CA MET A 311 3.41 18.12 4.92
C MET A 311 2.96 19.58 4.96
N ILE A 312 2.02 19.90 5.84
CA ILE A 312 1.40 21.23 5.97
C ILE A 312 1.61 21.80 7.37
N TRP A 313 1.47 23.11 7.50
CA TRP A 313 1.48 23.84 8.79
C TRP A 313 2.73 23.62 9.65
N GLY A 314 3.87 23.33 8.99
CA GLY A 314 5.14 23.16 9.68
C GLY A 314 5.24 21.86 10.50
N GLU A 315 4.38 20.87 10.23
CA GLU A 315 4.50 19.58 10.92
C GLU A 315 5.82 18.88 10.57
N THR A 316 6.30 18.11 11.52
CA THR A 316 7.46 17.24 11.35
C THR A 316 7.01 15.80 11.42
N GLY A 317 7.57 14.94 10.56
CA GLY A 317 7.18 13.53 10.51
C GLY A 317 7.80 12.83 9.32
N LYS A 318 7.42 11.58 9.14
CA LYS A 318 7.81 10.81 7.97
C LYS A 318 7.16 11.47 6.74
N PRO A 319 7.93 11.82 5.69
CA PRO A 319 7.39 12.47 4.50
C PRO A 319 6.21 11.68 3.90
N GLY A 320 5.13 12.39 3.57
CA GLY A 320 3.88 11.79 3.11
C GLY A 320 2.99 11.20 4.22
N TYR A 321 3.49 11.08 5.43
CA TYR A 321 2.80 10.44 6.55
C TYR A 321 2.59 11.34 7.77
N GLY A 322 2.56 12.66 7.57
CA GLY A 322 2.16 13.63 8.58
C GLY A 322 0.72 13.42 9.08
N LEU A 323 0.35 14.05 10.18
CA LEU A 323 -0.98 13.96 10.76
C LEU A 323 -2.00 14.81 9.99
N TYR A 324 -1.66 16.08 9.71
CA TYR A 324 -2.67 17.08 9.40
C TYR A 324 -3.35 16.88 8.04
N ASP A 325 -2.59 16.78 6.95
CA ASP A 325 -3.20 16.64 5.62
C ASP A 325 -3.92 15.28 5.46
N ARG A 326 -3.40 14.22 6.09
CA ARG A 326 -4.10 12.92 6.13
C ARG A 326 -5.37 12.98 6.98
N ALA A 327 -5.39 13.73 8.09
CA ALA A 327 -6.59 13.94 8.88
C ALA A 327 -7.67 14.72 8.09
N LEU A 328 -7.25 15.79 7.39
CA LEU A 328 -8.15 16.50 6.46
C LEU A 328 -8.68 15.57 5.36
N GLY A 329 -7.81 14.74 4.80
CA GLY A 329 -8.18 13.71 3.83
C GLY A 329 -9.20 12.72 4.38
N ALA A 330 -8.99 12.19 5.59
CA ALA A 330 -9.91 11.28 6.24
C ALA A 330 -11.31 11.90 6.43
N VAL A 331 -11.36 13.15 6.90
CA VAL A 331 -12.64 13.87 7.11
C VAL A 331 -13.33 14.14 5.77
N TYR A 332 -12.58 14.55 4.73
CA TYR A 332 -13.13 14.73 3.39
C TYR A 332 -13.73 13.43 2.83
N LEU A 333 -13.01 12.32 2.94
CA LEU A 333 -13.48 11.01 2.46
C LEU A 333 -14.71 10.52 3.23
N ASN A 334 -14.72 10.70 4.56
CA ASN A 334 -15.89 10.39 5.40
C ASN A 334 -17.09 11.26 5.03
N GLY A 335 -16.87 12.55 4.75
CA GLY A 335 -17.95 13.46 4.31
C GLY A 335 -18.54 13.07 2.95
N LEU A 336 -17.69 12.64 2.00
CA LEU A 336 -18.18 12.09 0.73
C LEU A 336 -19.00 10.82 0.94
N TRP A 337 -18.54 9.90 1.80
CA TRP A 337 -19.24 8.67 2.12
C TRP A 337 -20.59 8.96 2.76
N GLU A 338 -20.64 9.83 3.76
CA GLU A 338 -21.88 10.27 4.41
C GLU A 338 -22.88 10.88 3.40
N ALA A 339 -22.38 11.68 2.44
CA ALA A 339 -23.22 12.23 1.39
C ALA A 339 -23.81 11.14 0.48
N MET A 340 -23.00 10.14 0.11
CA MET A 340 -23.50 9.00 -0.69
C MET A 340 -24.56 8.21 0.08
N GLU A 341 -24.35 7.90 1.35
CA GLU A 341 -25.33 7.18 2.18
C GLU A 341 -26.66 7.93 2.31
N LYS A 342 -26.61 9.27 2.40
CA LYS A 342 -27.82 10.10 2.57
C LYS A 342 -28.58 10.40 1.27
N PHE A 343 -27.85 10.57 0.17
CA PHE A 343 -28.44 11.12 -1.05
C PHE A 343 -28.46 10.14 -2.22
N THR A 344 -27.78 9.00 -2.11
CA THR A 344 -27.78 7.95 -3.12
C THR A 344 -28.34 6.67 -2.48
N PRO A 345 -29.46 6.13 -2.95
CA PRO A 345 -29.97 4.88 -2.39
C PRO A 345 -28.91 3.77 -2.58
N PRO A 346 -28.77 2.87 -1.59
CA PRO A 346 -27.86 1.74 -1.73
C PRO A 346 -28.25 0.93 -2.98
N PRO A 347 -27.25 0.30 -3.65
CA PRO A 347 -27.56 -0.57 -4.77
C PRO A 347 -28.55 -1.64 -4.32
N SER A 348 -29.56 -1.89 -5.12
CA SER A 348 -30.45 -3.03 -4.91
C SER A 348 -29.60 -4.30 -4.94
N ARG A 349 -29.48 -4.98 -3.79
CA ARG A 349 -28.78 -6.28 -3.68
C ARG A 349 -29.50 -7.37 -4.47
#